data_43b00ab69cb55ed01922a121507ee546
#
_entry.id   43b00ab69cb55ed01922a121507ee546
#
_cell.length_a   1.000
_cell.length_b   1.000
_cell.length_c   1.000
_cell.angle_alpha   90.00
_cell.angle_beta   90.00
_cell.angle_gamma   90.00
#
_symmetry.space_group_name_H-M   'P 1'
#
loop_
_entity.id
_entity.type
_entity.pdbx_description
1 polymer ?
#
loop_
_entity_poly.entity_id
_entity_poly.type
_entity_poly.pdbx_seq_one_letter_code
_entity_poly.pdbx_strand_id
1 'polypeptide(L)'
;MISSNSKGVSKVNVVNRRMFILSAAKILVFASIVTRLFSLQINENKKYLTLSDKNRLREWRLPPVRGDFVDYFGKIVAGNIEVYQLHVIPEEVKNFKSLIARLKDIINLTDKEYIKIIKKKNTQKPWDTIIVSENLSWEQFSKLNLYLHELNGVKPVLSVVRSYPYKENFTHILGYVSRASVSDLNENEAIRKNHVPGLRVGKVGLEKTFEKDLIGINGVQRYEVNAYGKRINQLDHIDGIKGKNISLTIDSEIQKFANTLLKNKSGSISIMDIYTGDIIALHSSPSFDPNLFSHGISN
;
A
#
# COMPACT_ATOMS: atom_id res chain seq x y z
N MET A 1 -76.24 71.61 8.47
CA MET A 1 -76.08 71.27 9.92
C MET A 1 -75.61 69.84 10.00
N ILE A 2 -74.61 69.61 10.75
CA ILE A 2 -74.07 68.46 11.35
C ILE A 2 -72.65 68.18 10.85
N SER A 3 -71.73 68.74 11.64
CA SER A 3 -70.29 68.50 11.62
C SER A 3 -70.02 67.06 12.05
N SER A 4 -69.24 66.35 11.23
CA SER A 4 -68.70 65.05 11.64
C SER A 4 -67.19 65.20 11.73
N ASN A 5 -66.71 65.31 12.94
CA ASN A 5 -65.34 65.44 13.35
C ASN A 5 -64.72 64.06 13.40
N SER A 6 -64.01 63.63 12.34
CA SER A 6 -63.26 62.41 12.36
C SER A 6 -61.85 62.69 12.89
N LYS A 7 -61.67 62.48 14.21
CA LYS A 7 -60.36 62.42 14.84
C LYS A 7 -59.58 61.25 14.25
N GLY A 8 -58.62 61.53 13.36
CA GLY A 8 -57.60 60.54 12.98
C GLY A 8 -56.74 60.16 14.18
N VAL A 9 -56.99 58.99 14.70
CA VAL A 9 -56.15 58.40 15.74
C VAL A 9 -54.86 58.01 15.07
N SER A 10 -53.83 58.86 15.22
CA SER A 10 -52.45 58.45 14.91
C SER A 10 -52.08 57.26 15.81
N LYS A 11 -51.97 56.10 15.23
CA LYS A 11 -51.33 54.94 15.88
C LYS A 11 -49.89 55.26 16.13
N VAL A 12 -49.60 55.93 17.23
CA VAL A 12 -48.21 55.97 17.75
C VAL A 12 -47.92 54.57 18.23
N ASN A 13 -47.12 53.93 17.53
CA ASN A 13 -46.59 52.61 17.95
C ASN A 13 -45.77 52.83 19.24
N VAL A 14 -46.40 52.60 20.39
CA VAL A 14 -45.70 52.60 21.68
C VAL A 14 -44.76 51.42 21.68
N VAL A 15 -43.51 51.68 21.34
CA VAL A 15 -42.46 50.71 21.52
C VAL A 15 -42.27 50.47 23.01
N ASN A 16 -42.92 49.42 23.52
CA ASN A 16 -42.82 49.04 24.93
C ASN A 16 -41.37 48.75 25.27
N ARG A 17 -40.87 49.22 26.44
CA ARG A 17 -39.52 48.92 26.97
C ARG A 17 -39.14 47.43 26.84
N ARG A 18 -40.12 46.54 26.98
CA ARG A 18 -39.95 45.07 26.79
C ARG A 18 -39.61 44.71 25.34
N MET A 19 -40.27 45.32 24.36
CA MET A 19 -39.96 45.10 22.94
C MET A 19 -38.57 45.62 22.60
N PHE A 20 -38.15 46.74 23.17
CA PHE A 20 -36.79 47.27 22.97
C PHE A 20 -35.74 46.32 23.53
N ILE A 21 -35.93 45.82 24.77
CA ILE A 21 -35.02 44.86 25.41
C ILE A 21 -34.92 43.56 24.61
N LEU A 22 -36.07 43.04 24.14
CA LEU A 22 -36.13 41.82 23.33
C LEU A 22 -35.46 42.02 21.99
N SER A 23 -35.64 43.18 21.34
CA SER A 23 -34.97 43.48 20.06
C SER A 23 -33.47 43.67 20.24
N ALA A 24 -33.04 44.36 21.30
CA ALA A 24 -31.63 44.50 21.64
C ALA A 24 -30.97 43.13 21.91
N ALA A 25 -31.62 42.24 22.66
CA ALA A 25 -31.13 40.88 22.90
C ALA A 25 -31.02 40.08 21.61
N LYS A 26 -32.01 40.15 20.71
CA LYS A 26 -31.92 39.50 19.38
C LYS A 26 -30.76 40.03 18.55
N ILE A 27 -30.56 41.36 18.53
CA ILE A 27 -29.44 42.00 17.81
C ILE A 27 -28.10 41.55 18.39
N LEU A 28 -27.95 41.48 19.69
CA LEU A 28 -26.73 40.98 20.35
C LEU A 28 -26.41 39.53 20.00
N VAL A 29 -27.44 38.64 20.05
CA VAL A 29 -27.30 37.26 19.64
C VAL A 29 -26.89 37.16 18.17
N PHE A 30 -27.55 37.90 17.29
CA PHE A 30 -27.25 37.93 15.88
C PHE A 30 -25.84 38.47 15.60
N ALA A 31 -25.45 39.56 16.25
CA ALA A 31 -24.07 40.12 16.14
C ALA A 31 -23.03 39.13 16.62
N SER A 32 -23.27 38.41 17.72
CA SER A 32 -22.39 37.36 18.24
C SER A 32 -22.21 36.23 17.21
N ILE A 33 -23.31 35.75 16.58
CA ILE A 33 -23.28 34.73 15.55
C ILE A 33 -22.49 35.23 14.33
N VAL A 34 -22.76 36.44 13.86
CA VAL A 34 -22.06 37.03 12.71
C VAL A 34 -20.55 37.17 13.00
N THR A 35 -20.18 37.68 14.18
CA THR A 35 -18.79 37.78 14.60
C THR A 35 -18.12 36.41 14.66
N ARG A 36 -18.82 35.41 15.18
CA ARG A 36 -18.27 34.04 15.22
C ARG A 36 -18.14 33.43 13.84
N LEU A 37 -19.09 33.62 12.94
CA LEU A 37 -19.01 33.19 11.55
C LEU A 37 -17.86 33.89 10.83
N PHE A 38 -17.68 35.19 11.02
CA PHE A 38 -16.56 35.95 10.46
C PHE A 38 -15.23 35.37 10.95
N SER A 39 -15.08 35.14 12.25
CA SER A 39 -13.88 34.53 12.82
C SER A 39 -13.59 33.14 12.22
N LEU A 40 -14.60 32.29 12.11
CA LEU A 40 -14.47 30.94 11.54
C LEU A 40 -14.11 30.97 10.05
N GLN A 41 -14.76 31.87 9.28
CA GLN A 41 -14.58 31.90 7.83
C GLN A 41 -13.35 32.68 7.35
N ILE A 42 -12.87 33.64 8.12
CA ILE A 42 -11.74 34.49 7.71
C ILE A 42 -10.51 34.18 8.57
N ASN A 43 -10.57 34.33 9.89
CA ASN A 43 -9.41 34.18 10.75
C ASN A 43 -8.96 32.72 10.89
N GLU A 44 -9.91 31.81 11.02
CA GLU A 44 -9.61 30.39 11.24
C GLU A 44 -9.79 29.52 9.97
N ASN A 45 -10.04 30.17 8.80
CA ASN A 45 -10.33 29.48 7.54
C ASN A 45 -9.25 28.43 7.19
N LYS A 46 -7.97 28.82 7.21
CA LYS A 46 -6.86 27.90 6.89
C LYS A 46 -6.84 26.66 7.78
N LYS A 47 -7.13 26.82 9.07
CA LYS A 47 -7.19 25.73 10.03
C LYS A 47 -8.33 24.75 9.69
N TYR A 48 -9.53 25.27 9.43
CA TYR A 48 -10.69 24.41 9.14
C TYR A 48 -10.63 23.78 7.75
N LEU A 49 -10.05 24.47 6.75
CA LEU A 49 -9.73 23.88 5.46
C LEU A 49 -8.75 22.70 5.63
N THR A 50 -7.65 22.90 6.37
CA THR A 50 -6.68 21.82 6.62
C THR A 50 -7.33 20.64 7.35
N LEU A 51 -8.21 20.88 8.32
CA LEU A 51 -8.95 19.82 9.02
C LEU A 51 -9.94 19.10 8.10
N SER A 52 -10.65 19.85 7.26
CA SER A 52 -11.57 19.30 6.26
C SER A 52 -10.81 18.42 5.26
N ASP A 53 -9.69 18.92 4.73
CA ASP A 53 -8.84 18.17 3.79
C ASP A 53 -8.26 16.91 4.43
N LYS A 54 -7.76 16.98 5.68
CA LYS A 54 -7.31 15.80 6.41
C LYS A 54 -8.39 14.74 6.61
N ASN A 55 -9.65 15.15 6.75
CA ASN A 55 -10.77 14.21 6.88
C ASN A 55 -11.23 13.65 5.55
N ARG A 56 -11.16 14.44 4.49
CA ARG A 56 -11.61 14.10 3.13
C ARG A 56 -10.55 13.37 2.32
N LEU A 57 -9.25 13.74 2.50
CA LEU A 57 -8.15 13.20 1.74
C LEU A 57 -7.49 12.03 2.47
N ARG A 58 -7.24 10.95 1.73
CA ARG A 58 -6.42 9.81 2.18
C ARG A 58 -5.26 9.61 1.22
N GLU A 59 -4.08 9.51 1.80
CA GLU A 59 -2.89 9.12 1.07
C GLU A 59 -2.69 7.61 1.15
N TRP A 60 -2.56 7.00 -0.01
CA TRP A 60 -2.21 5.59 -0.14
C TRP A 60 -0.78 5.51 -0.68
N ARG A 61 0.10 4.98 0.11
CA ARG A 61 1.48 4.78 -0.31
C ARG A 61 1.56 3.50 -1.12
N LEU A 62 2.23 3.61 -2.28
CA LEU A 62 2.51 2.47 -3.15
C LEU A 62 3.94 2.01 -2.92
N PRO A 63 4.20 0.70 -2.75
CA PRO A 63 5.55 0.22 -2.57
C PRO A 63 6.40 0.56 -3.82
N PRO A 64 7.64 1.00 -3.65
CA PRO A 64 8.52 1.29 -4.76
C PRO A 64 8.99 -0.01 -5.41
N VAL A 65 9.42 0.07 -6.65
CA VAL A 65 10.10 -1.03 -7.31
C VAL A 65 11.51 -1.14 -6.73
N ARG A 66 11.85 -2.33 -6.24
CA ARG A 66 13.17 -2.60 -5.64
C ARG A 66 14.28 -2.56 -6.70
N GLY A 67 15.47 -2.07 -6.36
CA GLY A 67 16.63 -2.10 -7.23
C GLY A 67 17.07 -3.53 -7.61
N ASP A 68 17.69 -3.69 -8.76
CA ASP A 68 18.14 -4.98 -9.24
C ASP A 68 19.59 -5.26 -8.82
N PHE A 69 19.94 -6.54 -8.63
CA PHE A 69 21.32 -6.99 -8.63
C PHE A 69 21.68 -7.50 -10.01
N VAL A 70 22.83 -7.08 -10.51
CA VAL A 70 23.38 -7.55 -11.77
C VAL A 70 24.77 -8.17 -11.54
N ASP A 71 25.13 -9.16 -12.34
CA ASP A 71 26.45 -9.76 -12.31
C ASP A 71 27.52 -8.86 -12.98
N TYR A 72 28.73 -9.31 -13.06
CA TYR A 72 29.85 -8.59 -13.69
C TYR A 72 29.55 -8.18 -15.15
N PHE A 73 28.79 -8.99 -15.88
CA PHE A 73 28.41 -8.74 -17.27
C PHE A 73 27.07 -7.98 -17.43
N GLY A 74 26.48 -7.53 -16.35
CA GLY A 74 25.19 -6.82 -16.38
C GLY A 74 23.96 -7.73 -16.48
N LYS A 75 24.09 -9.05 -16.33
CA LYS A 75 22.95 -9.98 -16.29
C LYS A 75 22.23 -9.86 -14.95
N ILE A 76 20.90 -9.81 -14.95
CA ILE A 76 20.09 -9.72 -13.73
C ILE A 76 20.16 -11.03 -12.95
N VAL A 77 20.71 -10.97 -11.74
CA VAL A 77 20.78 -12.10 -10.79
C VAL A 77 19.70 -12.04 -9.71
N ALA A 78 19.21 -10.85 -9.39
CA ALA A 78 17.96 -10.64 -8.66
C ALA A 78 17.25 -9.40 -9.22
N GLY A 79 16.03 -9.57 -9.68
CA GLY A 79 15.26 -8.53 -10.33
C GLY A 79 13.81 -8.54 -9.85
N ASN A 80 12.95 -7.91 -10.63
CA ASN A 80 11.54 -7.82 -10.33
C ASN A 80 10.75 -8.34 -11.53
N ILE A 81 9.70 -9.10 -11.27
CA ILE A 81 8.76 -9.59 -12.29
C ILE A 81 7.36 -9.11 -11.98
N GLU A 82 6.60 -8.85 -13.01
CA GLU A 82 5.19 -8.54 -12.91
C GLU A 82 4.38 -9.81 -12.68
N VAL A 83 3.47 -9.77 -11.72
CA VAL A 83 2.57 -10.87 -11.39
C VAL A 83 1.15 -10.35 -11.23
N TYR A 84 0.18 -11.18 -11.56
CA TYR A 84 -1.22 -10.88 -11.33
C TYR A 84 -1.60 -11.27 -9.90
N GLN A 85 -2.08 -10.30 -9.13
CA GLN A 85 -2.63 -10.52 -7.79
C GLN A 85 -4.13 -10.40 -7.82
N LEU A 86 -4.80 -11.14 -6.94
CA LEU A 86 -6.24 -11.02 -6.76
C LEU A 86 -6.53 -10.30 -5.45
N HIS A 87 -7.12 -9.14 -5.58
CA HIS A 87 -7.54 -8.29 -4.49
C HIS A 87 -9.07 -8.33 -4.33
N VAL A 88 -9.56 -8.36 -3.09
CA VAL A 88 -10.98 -8.26 -2.78
C VAL A 88 -11.21 -7.17 -1.75
N ILE A 89 -12.17 -6.29 -1.99
CA ILE A 89 -12.62 -5.26 -1.06
C ILE A 89 -13.89 -5.75 -0.38
N PRO A 90 -13.85 -6.13 0.91
CA PRO A 90 -15.00 -6.75 1.58
C PRO A 90 -16.27 -5.89 1.60
N GLU A 91 -16.13 -4.57 1.68
CA GLU A 91 -17.26 -3.62 1.68
C GLU A 91 -18.09 -3.65 0.39
N GLU A 92 -17.45 -3.95 -0.74
CA GLU A 92 -18.13 -4.04 -2.05
C GLU A 92 -18.83 -5.38 -2.27
N VAL A 93 -18.69 -6.32 -1.31
CA VAL A 93 -19.18 -7.71 -1.44
C VAL A 93 -20.37 -7.96 -0.51
N LYS A 94 -21.52 -8.33 -1.06
CA LYS A 94 -22.73 -8.66 -0.27
C LYS A 94 -22.54 -9.91 0.61
N ASN A 95 -22.00 -10.97 0.06
CA ASN A 95 -21.72 -12.22 0.78
C ASN A 95 -20.29 -12.69 0.53
N PHE A 96 -19.41 -12.31 1.46
CA PHE A 96 -17.98 -12.57 1.34
C PHE A 96 -17.63 -14.06 1.33
N LYS A 97 -18.30 -14.88 2.18
CA LYS A 97 -18.04 -16.32 2.23
C LYS A 97 -18.40 -17.01 0.92
N SER A 98 -19.54 -16.69 0.34
CA SER A 98 -19.99 -17.24 -0.95
C SER A 98 -19.05 -16.82 -2.09
N LEU A 99 -18.60 -15.57 -2.09
CA LEU A 99 -17.64 -15.08 -3.08
C LEU A 99 -16.32 -15.88 -3.01
N ILE A 100 -15.72 -16.02 -1.82
CA ILE A 100 -14.45 -16.73 -1.66
C ILE A 100 -14.60 -18.22 -2.00
N ALA A 101 -15.74 -18.84 -1.68
CA ALA A 101 -16.02 -20.21 -2.12
C ALA A 101 -16.04 -20.32 -3.66
N ARG A 102 -16.69 -19.39 -4.35
CA ARG A 102 -16.69 -19.34 -5.83
C ARG A 102 -15.28 -19.08 -6.40
N LEU A 103 -14.53 -18.18 -5.80
CA LEU A 103 -13.13 -17.93 -6.19
C LEU A 103 -12.24 -19.16 -5.97
N LYS A 104 -12.50 -19.96 -4.93
CA LYS A 104 -11.80 -21.22 -4.68
C LYS A 104 -11.88 -22.16 -5.90
N ASP A 105 -13.05 -22.26 -6.52
CA ASP A 105 -13.26 -23.11 -7.69
C ASP A 105 -12.62 -22.52 -8.97
N ILE A 106 -12.62 -21.18 -9.12
CA ILE A 106 -12.07 -20.51 -10.31
C ILE A 106 -10.53 -20.56 -10.32
N ILE A 107 -9.89 -20.28 -9.19
CA ILE A 107 -8.43 -20.14 -9.09
C ILE A 107 -7.75 -21.25 -8.29
N ASN A 108 -8.48 -22.33 -7.96
CA ASN A 108 -7.98 -23.51 -7.24
C ASN A 108 -7.32 -23.19 -5.89
N LEU A 109 -8.00 -22.39 -5.03
CA LEU A 109 -7.51 -22.10 -3.69
C LEU A 109 -7.54 -23.34 -2.79
N THR A 110 -6.49 -23.51 -2.02
CA THR A 110 -6.45 -24.55 -0.99
C THR A 110 -7.38 -24.24 0.20
N ASP A 111 -7.79 -25.26 0.94
CA ASP A 111 -8.62 -25.07 2.15
C ASP A 111 -7.91 -24.20 3.21
N LYS A 112 -6.59 -24.34 3.34
CA LYS A 112 -5.78 -23.52 4.24
C LYS A 112 -5.82 -22.03 3.85
N GLU A 113 -5.71 -21.71 2.55
CA GLU A 113 -5.80 -20.33 2.05
C GLU A 113 -7.20 -19.76 2.26
N TYR A 114 -8.24 -20.53 1.97
CA TYR A 114 -9.64 -20.15 2.21
C TYR A 114 -9.85 -19.73 3.68
N ILE A 115 -9.45 -20.57 4.64
CA ILE A 115 -9.58 -20.29 6.07
C ILE A 115 -8.79 -19.02 6.45
N LYS A 116 -7.57 -18.87 5.93
CA LYS A 116 -6.71 -17.68 6.16
C LYS A 116 -7.36 -16.40 5.67
N ILE A 117 -8.00 -16.43 4.50
CA ILE A 117 -8.70 -15.28 3.90
C ILE A 117 -9.91 -14.89 4.76
N ILE A 118 -10.72 -15.88 5.19
CA ILE A 118 -11.88 -15.63 6.05
C ILE A 118 -11.44 -15.03 7.40
N LYS A 119 -10.34 -15.51 7.98
CA LYS A 119 -9.77 -14.96 9.22
C LYS A 119 -9.31 -13.51 9.03
N LYS A 120 -8.64 -13.19 7.93
CA LYS A 120 -8.22 -11.82 7.60
C LYS A 120 -9.40 -10.85 7.52
N LYS A 121 -10.51 -11.25 6.90
CA LYS A 121 -11.73 -10.42 6.84
C LYS A 121 -12.24 -10.00 8.22
N ASN A 122 -12.11 -10.88 9.23
CA ASN A 122 -12.60 -10.61 10.58
C ASN A 122 -11.66 -9.68 11.38
N THR A 123 -10.41 -9.53 10.95
CA THR A 123 -9.38 -8.74 11.65
C THR A 123 -9.08 -7.41 10.98
N GLN A 124 -9.46 -7.24 9.72
CA GLN A 124 -9.22 -6.03 8.93
C GLN A 124 -10.48 -5.18 8.83
N LYS A 125 -10.30 -3.90 8.51
CA LYS A 125 -11.44 -2.99 8.28
C LYS A 125 -12.17 -3.36 6.99
N PRO A 126 -13.49 -3.10 6.89
CA PRO A 126 -14.29 -3.50 5.72
C PRO A 126 -13.81 -2.91 4.39
N TRP A 127 -13.20 -1.75 4.40
CA TRP A 127 -12.66 -1.06 3.21
C TRP A 127 -11.20 -1.42 2.88
N ASP A 128 -10.53 -2.17 3.77
CA ASP A 128 -9.17 -2.63 3.50
C ASP A 128 -9.18 -3.76 2.50
N THR A 129 -8.26 -3.68 1.56
CA THR A 129 -8.12 -4.69 0.51
C THR A 129 -7.51 -5.98 1.06
N ILE A 130 -8.17 -7.10 0.82
CA ILE A 130 -7.67 -8.43 1.15
C ILE A 130 -7.03 -9.04 -0.10
N ILE A 131 -5.74 -9.39 -0.01
CA ILE A 131 -5.05 -10.15 -1.06
C ILE A 131 -5.46 -11.61 -0.92
N VAL A 132 -6.20 -12.11 -1.90
CA VAL A 132 -6.69 -13.49 -1.98
C VAL A 132 -5.62 -14.39 -2.59
N SER A 133 -4.97 -13.96 -3.69
CA SER A 133 -3.82 -14.63 -4.28
C SER A 133 -2.73 -13.62 -4.62
N GLU A 134 -1.48 -13.97 -4.30
CA GLU A 134 -0.30 -13.10 -4.57
C GLU A 134 0.31 -13.37 -5.95
N ASN A 135 0.01 -14.50 -6.56
CA ASN A 135 0.55 -14.90 -7.86
C ASN A 135 -0.48 -15.77 -8.59
N LEU A 136 -1.22 -15.16 -9.52
CA LEU A 136 -2.11 -15.90 -10.41
C LEU A 136 -1.34 -16.28 -11.67
N SER A 137 -1.50 -17.53 -12.13
CA SER A 137 -1.07 -17.90 -13.46
C SER A 137 -1.89 -17.14 -14.51
N TRP A 138 -1.34 -17.00 -15.71
CA TRP A 138 -2.07 -16.40 -16.84
C TRP A 138 -3.41 -17.10 -17.10
N GLU A 139 -3.45 -18.42 -16.97
CA GLU A 139 -4.66 -19.22 -17.10
C GLU A 139 -5.73 -18.87 -16.06
N GLN A 140 -5.32 -18.80 -14.79
CA GLN A 140 -6.20 -18.39 -13.67
C GLN A 140 -6.70 -16.95 -13.84
N PHE A 141 -5.81 -16.03 -14.24
CA PHE A 141 -6.16 -14.65 -14.51
C PHE A 141 -7.16 -14.53 -15.67
N SER A 142 -6.93 -15.23 -16.78
CA SER A 142 -7.83 -15.23 -17.93
C SER A 142 -9.20 -15.80 -17.58
N LYS A 143 -9.22 -16.92 -16.85
CA LYS A 143 -10.45 -17.55 -16.35
C LYS A 143 -11.24 -16.63 -15.41
N LEU A 144 -10.54 -15.94 -14.52
CA LEU A 144 -11.15 -14.96 -13.60
C LEU A 144 -11.80 -13.80 -14.36
N ASN A 145 -11.14 -13.28 -15.41
CA ASN A 145 -11.65 -12.16 -16.19
C ASN A 145 -12.97 -12.49 -16.90
N LEU A 146 -13.21 -13.74 -17.29
CA LEU A 146 -14.49 -14.16 -17.87
C LEU A 146 -15.66 -13.93 -16.91
N TYR A 147 -15.44 -14.11 -15.61
CA TYR A 147 -16.47 -14.00 -14.57
C TYR A 147 -16.43 -12.67 -13.80
N LEU A 148 -15.50 -11.77 -14.14
CA LEU A 148 -15.25 -10.54 -13.35
C LEU A 148 -16.50 -9.65 -13.26
N HIS A 149 -17.34 -9.62 -14.30
CA HIS A 149 -18.58 -8.84 -14.33
C HIS A 149 -19.64 -9.31 -13.31
N GLU A 150 -19.54 -10.55 -12.82
CA GLU A 150 -20.41 -11.12 -11.79
C GLU A 150 -19.79 -11.04 -10.38
N LEU A 151 -18.50 -10.74 -10.27
CA LEU A 151 -17.72 -10.81 -9.05
C LEU A 151 -17.51 -9.40 -8.45
N ASN A 152 -18.56 -8.83 -7.85
CA ASN A 152 -18.47 -7.52 -7.23
C ASN A 152 -17.39 -7.48 -6.14
N GLY A 153 -16.59 -6.41 -6.13
CA GLY A 153 -15.52 -6.20 -5.15
C GLY A 153 -14.23 -6.98 -5.42
N VAL A 154 -14.17 -7.74 -6.52
CA VAL A 154 -12.98 -8.47 -6.96
C VAL A 154 -12.20 -7.63 -7.96
N LYS A 155 -10.91 -7.42 -7.70
CA LYS A 155 -10.02 -6.60 -8.54
C LYS A 155 -8.72 -7.36 -8.80
N PRO A 156 -8.51 -7.87 -10.02
CA PRO A 156 -7.20 -8.33 -10.44
C PRO A 156 -6.28 -7.11 -10.59
N VAL A 157 -5.09 -7.20 -10.02
CA VAL A 157 -4.10 -6.09 -9.97
C VAL A 157 -2.77 -6.60 -10.45
N LEU A 158 -2.12 -5.86 -11.34
CA LEU A 158 -0.73 -6.09 -11.69
C LEU A 158 0.15 -5.61 -10.53
N SER A 159 1.01 -6.48 -10.04
CA SER A 159 1.93 -6.21 -8.94
C SER A 159 3.33 -6.66 -9.28
N VAL A 160 4.31 -6.17 -8.54
CA VAL A 160 5.72 -6.50 -8.76
C VAL A 160 6.23 -7.36 -7.61
N VAL A 161 6.88 -8.47 -7.95
CA VAL A 161 7.46 -9.41 -6.98
C VAL A 161 8.94 -9.65 -7.27
N ARG A 162 9.73 -9.79 -6.21
CA ARG A 162 11.16 -10.10 -6.32
C ARG A 162 11.34 -11.47 -6.94
N SER A 163 12.25 -11.56 -7.93
CA SER A 163 12.59 -12.77 -8.66
C SER A 163 14.09 -13.02 -8.65
N TYR A 164 14.45 -14.28 -8.48
CA TYR A 164 15.84 -14.77 -8.50
C TYR A 164 15.99 -15.79 -9.64
N PRO A 165 16.37 -15.34 -10.87
CA PRO A 165 16.40 -16.22 -12.05
C PRO A 165 17.32 -17.42 -11.90
N TYR A 166 18.43 -17.25 -11.16
CA TYR A 166 19.43 -18.31 -10.94
C TYR A 166 19.15 -19.18 -9.70
N LYS A 167 17.98 -18.98 -9.04
CA LYS A 167 17.49 -19.81 -7.92
C LYS A 167 18.56 -20.04 -6.85
N GLU A 168 18.84 -21.31 -6.52
CA GLU A 168 19.77 -21.74 -5.48
C GLU A 168 21.22 -21.32 -5.69
N ASN A 169 21.61 -20.89 -6.90
CA ASN A 169 23.01 -20.57 -7.21
C ASN A 169 23.53 -19.36 -6.42
N PHE A 170 22.67 -18.40 -6.10
CA PHE A 170 23.05 -17.15 -5.45
C PHE A 170 22.50 -16.99 -4.03
N THR A 171 21.83 -17.98 -3.48
CA THR A 171 21.08 -17.86 -2.23
C THR A 171 21.90 -17.37 -1.05
N HIS A 172 23.09 -17.92 -0.86
CA HIS A 172 23.95 -17.58 0.28
C HIS A 172 24.61 -16.20 0.14
N ILE A 173 24.68 -15.66 -1.08
CA ILE A 173 25.22 -14.33 -1.36
C ILE A 173 24.09 -13.29 -1.26
N LEU A 174 23.07 -13.45 -2.11
CA LEU A 174 21.98 -12.49 -2.19
C LEU A 174 21.06 -12.55 -0.96
N GLY A 175 20.83 -13.75 -0.43
CA GLY A 175 19.80 -13.96 0.56
C GLY A 175 18.41 -13.98 -0.10
N TYR A 176 17.42 -13.49 0.62
CA TYR A 176 16.03 -13.43 0.15
C TYR A 176 15.27 -12.27 0.77
N VAL A 177 14.17 -11.91 0.13
CA VAL A 177 13.20 -10.93 0.66
C VAL A 177 11.97 -11.63 1.24
N SER A 178 11.43 -11.05 2.29
CA SER A 178 10.17 -11.49 2.90
C SER A 178 9.40 -10.28 3.43
N ARG A 179 8.16 -10.47 3.89
CA ARG A 179 7.37 -9.40 4.48
C ARG A 179 8.09 -8.77 5.67
N ALA A 180 8.02 -7.44 5.77
CA ALA A 180 8.58 -6.71 6.90
C ALA A 180 7.91 -7.15 8.20
N SER A 181 8.72 -7.46 9.22
CA SER A 181 8.31 -7.75 10.58
C SER A 181 8.43 -6.50 11.45
N VAL A 182 7.87 -6.56 12.65
CA VAL A 182 7.99 -5.46 13.63
C VAL A 182 9.46 -5.19 14.01
N SER A 183 10.29 -6.24 14.07
CA SER A 183 11.73 -6.09 14.34
C SER A 183 12.43 -5.32 13.21
N ASP A 184 12.13 -5.62 11.94
CA ASP A 184 12.74 -4.90 10.79
C ASP A 184 12.40 -3.39 10.84
N LEU A 185 11.17 -3.05 11.24
CA LEU A 185 10.73 -1.64 11.37
C LEU A 185 11.46 -0.90 12.49
N ASN A 186 11.81 -1.60 13.56
CA ASN A 186 12.54 -1.01 14.70
C ASN A 186 14.02 -0.86 14.40
N GLU A 187 14.62 -1.81 13.71
CA GLU A 187 16.05 -1.86 13.43
C GLU A 187 16.48 -0.93 12.28
N ASN A 188 15.60 -0.70 11.30
CA ASN A 188 15.97 0.04 10.08
C ASN A 188 15.04 1.21 9.80
N GLU A 189 15.60 2.43 9.87
CA GLU A 189 14.87 3.68 9.63
C GLU A 189 14.35 3.80 8.17
N ALA A 190 15.10 3.30 7.19
CA ALA A 190 14.67 3.33 5.78
C ALA A 190 13.43 2.45 5.56
N ILE A 191 13.38 1.27 6.19
CA ILE A 191 12.20 0.39 6.18
C ILE A 191 11.02 1.07 6.85
N ARG A 192 11.24 1.69 8.02
CA ARG A 192 10.19 2.40 8.77
C ARG A 192 9.59 3.56 7.99
N LYS A 193 10.43 4.38 7.33
CA LYS A 193 9.98 5.51 6.49
C LYS A 193 9.18 5.06 5.28
N ASN A 194 9.57 3.95 4.66
CA ASN A 194 8.92 3.38 3.47
C ASN A 194 7.86 2.33 3.78
N HIS A 195 7.47 2.17 5.05
CA HIS A 195 6.52 1.14 5.42
C HIS A 195 5.16 1.33 4.77
N VAL A 196 4.75 0.29 4.07
CA VAL A 196 3.42 0.11 3.48
C VAL A 196 2.93 -1.31 3.75
N PRO A 197 1.62 -1.55 3.81
CA PRO A 197 1.09 -2.91 3.94
C PRO A 197 1.64 -3.83 2.84
N GLY A 198 2.25 -4.95 3.24
CA GLY A 198 2.84 -5.90 2.30
C GLY A 198 4.25 -5.58 1.82
N LEU A 199 4.90 -4.54 2.35
CA LEU A 199 6.30 -4.24 2.05
C LEU A 199 7.18 -5.47 2.28
N ARG A 200 8.04 -5.77 1.30
CA ARG A 200 9.04 -6.83 1.39
C ARG A 200 10.42 -6.22 1.60
N VAL A 201 11.18 -6.83 2.49
CA VAL A 201 12.50 -6.37 2.92
C VAL A 201 13.50 -7.52 2.86
N GLY A 202 14.77 -7.20 2.66
CA GLY A 202 15.85 -8.18 2.72
C GLY A 202 16.03 -8.72 4.13
N LYS A 203 16.05 -10.05 4.28
CA LYS A 203 16.19 -10.72 5.57
C LYS A 203 17.63 -11.11 5.89
N VAL A 204 18.36 -11.52 4.90
CA VAL A 204 19.76 -11.98 5.00
C VAL A 204 20.54 -11.60 3.74
N GLY A 205 21.87 -11.74 3.78
CA GLY A 205 22.75 -11.55 2.65
C GLY A 205 22.78 -10.11 2.13
N LEU A 206 23.13 -9.95 0.85
CA LEU A 206 23.25 -8.64 0.20
C LEU A 206 21.90 -7.90 0.14
N GLU A 207 20.78 -8.63 0.06
CA GLU A 207 19.44 -8.04 0.12
C GLU A 207 19.22 -7.25 1.42
N LYS A 208 19.72 -7.75 2.57
CA LYS A 208 19.65 -7.05 3.86
C LYS A 208 20.70 -5.95 3.96
N THR A 209 21.92 -6.23 3.53
CA THR A 209 23.05 -5.29 3.66
C THR A 209 22.79 -4.01 2.86
N PHE A 210 22.31 -4.14 1.64
CA PHE A 210 22.03 -3.01 0.74
C PHE A 210 20.55 -2.56 0.76
N GLU A 211 19.78 -2.92 1.81
CA GLU A 211 18.36 -2.57 1.91
C GLU A 211 18.10 -1.09 1.64
N LYS A 212 18.90 -0.19 2.22
CA LYS A 212 18.74 1.26 2.08
C LYS A 212 18.82 1.76 0.64
N ASP A 213 19.69 1.15 -0.18
CA ASP A 213 19.86 1.53 -1.59
C ASP A 213 18.83 0.84 -2.48
N LEU A 214 18.46 -0.41 -2.14
CA LEU A 214 17.54 -1.22 -2.94
C LEU A 214 16.07 -0.85 -2.76
N ILE A 215 15.65 -0.35 -1.58
CA ILE A 215 14.22 -0.20 -1.25
C ILE A 215 13.52 0.88 -2.08
N GLY A 216 14.23 1.91 -2.58
CA GLY A 216 13.64 3.01 -3.32
C GLY A 216 12.81 3.98 -2.45
N ILE A 217 11.93 4.74 -3.09
CA ILE A 217 11.04 5.71 -2.44
C ILE A 217 9.61 5.42 -2.84
N ASN A 218 8.70 5.37 -1.86
CA ASN A 218 7.28 5.09 -2.10
C ASN A 218 6.63 6.09 -3.06
N GLY A 219 5.79 5.60 -3.94
CA GLY A 219 4.79 6.40 -4.61
C GLY A 219 3.65 6.80 -3.66
N VAL A 220 2.90 7.82 -4.04
CA VAL A 220 1.75 8.31 -3.28
C VAL A 220 0.55 8.45 -4.22
N GLN A 221 -0.55 7.84 -3.82
CA GLN A 221 -1.82 7.98 -4.50
C GLN A 221 -2.83 8.62 -3.54
N ARG A 222 -3.40 9.77 -3.93
CA ARG A 222 -4.36 10.52 -3.10
C ARG A 222 -5.78 10.24 -3.57
N TYR A 223 -6.62 9.93 -2.61
CA TYR A 223 -8.05 9.69 -2.82
C TYR A 223 -8.89 10.63 -1.96
N GLU A 224 -9.99 11.07 -2.54
CA GLU A 224 -11.08 11.66 -1.79
C GLU A 224 -11.93 10.54 -1.19
N VAL A 225 -12.23 10.65 0.11
CA VAL A 225 -13.07 9.69 0.81
C VAL A 225 -14.29 10.38 1.41
N ASN A 226 -15.41 9.64 1.52
CA ASN A 226 -16.59 10.11 2.24
C ASN A 226 -16.40 9.97 3.77
N ALA A 227 -17.43 10.40 4.54
CA ALA A 227 -17.44 10.31 6.01
C ALA A 227 -17.27 8.87 6.55
N TYR A 228 -17.54 7.84 5.74
CA TYR A 228 -17.37 6.43 6.08
C TYR A 228 -16.00 5.87 5.67
N GLY A 229 -15.13 6.69 5.05
CA GLY A 229 -13.80 6.27 4.57
C GLY A 229 -13.81 5.59 3.20
N LYS A 230 -14.96 5.51 2.51
CA LYS A 230 -15.07 4.94 1.16
C LYS A 230 -14.47 5.90 0.13
N ARG A 231 -13.67 5.39 -0.79
CA ARG A 231 -13.07 6.15 -1.89
C ARG A 231 -14.15 6.64 -2.85
N ILE A 232 -14.12 7.95 -3.17
CA ILE A 232 -15.02 8.58 -4.12
C ILE A 232 -14.27 8.86 -5.42
N ASN A 233 -13.17 9.64 -5.34
CA ASN A 233 -12.38 10.06 -6.48
C ASN A 233 -10.90 9.84 -6.23
N GLN A 234 -10.16 9.56 -7.28
CA GLN A 234 -8.70 9.62 -7.29
C GLN A 234 -8.30 11.04 -7.70
N LEU A 235 -7.44 11.67 -6.92
CA LEU A 235 -6.99 13.04 -7.16
C LEU A 235 -5.62 13.07 -7.85
N ASP A 236 -4.57 12.69 -7.11
CA ASP A 236 -3.19 12.76 -7.56
C ASP A 236 -2.54 11.38 -7.52
N HIS A 237 -1.60 11.17 -8.44
CA HIS A 237 -0.71 10.02 -8.47
C HIS A 237 0.73 10.53 -8.61
N ILE A 238 1.58 10.15 -7.66
CA ILE A 238 3.02 10.38 -7.70
C ILE A 238 3.69 9.02 -7.75
N ASP A 239 4.39 8.75 -8.84
CA ASP A 239 5.12 7.49 -9.01
C ASP A 239 6.22 7.35 -7.97
N GLY A 240 6.46 6.11 -7.52
CA GLY A 240 7.58 5.79 -6.66
C GLY A 240 8.91 5.84 -7.45
N ILE A 241 9.99 6.08 -6.74
CA ILE A 241 11.33 6.04 -7.31
C ILE A 241 11.90 4.66 -7.08
N LYS A 242 12.27 3.96 -8.16
CA LYS A 242 12.96 2.66 -8.11
C LYS A 242 14.23 2.76 -7.28
N GLY A 243 14.54 1.71 -6.50
CA GLY A 243 15.81 1.57 -5.81
C GLY A 243 17.00 1.50 -6.77
N LYS A 244 18.19 1.75 -6.25
CA LYS A 244 19.43 1.70 -7.05
C LYS A 244 19.75 0.26 -7.46
N ASN A 245 20.20 0.07 -8.68
CA ASN A 245 20.77 -1.18 -9.12
C ASN A 245 22.20 -1.34 -8.56
N ILE A 246 22.57 -2.56 -8.21
CA ILE A 246 23.87 -2.89 -7.62
C ILE A 246 24.55 -3.90 -8.52
N SER A 247 25.74 -3.53 -9.00
CA SER A 247 26.60 -4.42 -9.78
C SER A 247 27.51 -5.24 -8.86
N LEU A 248 27.54 -6.54 -9.10
CA LEU A 248 28.38 -7.49 -8.40
C LEU A 248 29.64 -7.80 -9.25
N THR A 249 30.71 -8.19 -8.59
CA THR A 249 31.90 -8.69 -9.24
C THR A 249 31.77 -10.15 -9.66
N ILE A 250 30.67 -10.80 -9.30
CA ILE A 250 30.43 -12.24 -9.53
C ILE A 250 30.07 -12.49 -10.98
N ASP A 251 30.69 -13.52 -11.57
CA ASP A 251 30.33 -14.10 -12.86
C ASP A 251 29.24 -15.17 -12.64
N SER A 252 28.07 -14.95 -13.21
CA SER A 252 26.91 -15.85 -13.03
C SER A 252 27.14 -17.25 -13.63
N GLU A 253 27.95 -17.38 -14.69
CA GLU A 253 28.24 -18.68 -15.32
C GLU A 253 29.20 -19.48 -14.46
N ILE A 254 30.28 -18.84 -13.94
CA ILE A 254 31.23 -19.49 -13.01
C ILE A 254 30.50 -19.88 -11.71
N GLN A 255 29.62 -19.01 -11.19
CA GLN A 255 28.79 -19.30 -10.03
C GLN A 255 27.87 -20.53 -10.23
N LYS A 256 27.24 -20.63 -11.40
CA LYS A 256 26.41 -21.77 -11.80
C LYS A 256 27.25 -23.05 -11.93
N PHE A 257 28.44 -22.94 -12.48
CA PHE A 257 29.37 -24.05 -12.57
C PHE A 257 29.81 -24.56 -11.19
N ALA A 258 30.12 -23.65 -10.26
CA ALA A 258 30.43 -24.00 -8.86
C ALA A 258 29.27 -24.77 -8.18
N ASN A 259 28.03 -24.36 -8.40
CA ASN A 259 26.86 -25.13 -7.92
C ASN A 259 26.83 -26.54 -8.52
N THR A 260 27.12 -26.68 -9.81
CA THR A 260 27.12 -28.00 -10.48
C THR A 260 28.16 -28.94 -9.87
N LEU A 261 29.35 -28.44 -9.52
CA LEU A 261 30.43 -29.22 -8.90
C LEU A 261 30.09 -29.69 -7.49
N LEU A 262 29.29 -28.91 -6.73
CA LEU A 262 28.85 -29.21 -5.38
C LEU A 262 27.50 -29.92 -5.33
N LYS A 263 26.91 -30.27 -6.47
CA LYS A 263 25.66 -31.00 -6.50
C LYS A 263 25.72 -32.29 -5.68
N ASN A 264 24.79 -32.46 -4.74
CA ASN A 264 24.70 -33.58 -3.79
C ASN A 264 25.94 -33.71 -2.85
N LYS A 265 26.71 -32.66 -2.67
CA LYS A 265 27.84 -32.61 -1.72
C LYS A 265 27.63 -31.43 -0.75
N SER A 266 28.22 -31.52 0.43
CA SER A 266 28.30 -30.39 1.37
C SER A 266 29.70 -29.77 1.26
N GLY A 267 29.75 -28.46 1.10
CA GLY A 267 30.99 -27.72 0.96
C GLY A 267 30.82 -26.32 0.43
N SER A 268 31.90 -25.62 0.21
CA SER A 268 31.94 -24.29 -0.36
C SER A 268 33.06 -24.12 -1.39
N ILE A 269 32.80 -23.26 -2.37
CA ILE A 269 33.80 -22.85 -3.39
C ILE A 269 33.81 -21.31 -3.32
N SER A 270 35.04 -20.76 -3.18
CA SER A 270 35.31 -19.33 -3.28
C SER A 270 36.40 -19.10 -4.32
N ILE A 271 36.12 -18.23 -5.30
CA ILE A 271 37.06 -17.83 -6.34
C ILE A 271 37.22 -16.32 -6.25
N MET A 272 38.46 -15.88 -6.10
CA MET A 272 38.80 -14.47 -5.93
C MET A 272 39.96 -14.10 -6.85
N ASP A 273 39.88 -12.93 -7.46
CA ASP A 273 40.98 -12.32 -8.19
C ASP A 273 42.09 -11.88 -7.21
N ILE A 274 43.28 -12.36 -7.38
CA ILE A 274 44.40 -12.09 -6.47
C ILE A 274 44.94 -10.66 -6.60
N TYR A 275 44.67 -9.97 -7.70
CA TYR A 275 45.20 -8.63 -7.96
C TYR A 275 44.21 -7.56 -7.48
N THR A 276 42.91 -7.77 -7.69
CA THR A 276 41.87 -6.79 -7.34
C THR A 276 41.18 -7.10 -6.01
N GLY A 277 41.21 -8.36 -5.58
CA GLY A 277 40.45 -8.84 -4.42
C GLY A 277 38.97 -9.09 -4.73
N ASP A 278 38.55 -8.96 -5.98
CA ASP A 278 37.17 -9.18 -6.39
C ASP A 278 36.74 -10.63 -6.22
N ILE A 279 35.56 -10.86 -5.69
CA ILE A 279 34.99 -12.20 -5.62
C ILE A 279 34.30 -12.51 -6.94
N ILE A 280 34.85 -13.48 -7.70
CA ILE A 280 34.35 -13.93 -8.99
C ILE A 280 33.22 -14.96 -8.80
N ALA A 281 33.34 -15.85 -7.81
CA ALA A 281 32.29 -16.80 -7.44
C ALA A 281 32.40 -17.17 -5.95
N LEU A 282 31.25 -17.35 -5.33
CA LEU A 282 31.11 -17.76 -3.93
C LEU A 282 29.87 -18.64 -3.80
N HIS A 283 30.05 -19.95 -3.71
CA HIS A 283 28.94 -20.88 -3.59
C HIS A 283 29.07 -21.80 -2.38
N SER A 284 27.99 -22.06 -1.70
CA SER A 284 27.88 -23.02 -0.60
C SER A 284 26.75 -24.00 -0.85
N SER A 285 26.94 -25.25 -0.50
CA SER A 285 25.95 -26.34 -0.59
C SER A 285 25.84 -27.05 0.76
N PRO A 286 24.61 -27.38 1.24
CA PRO A 286 23.32 -27.27 0.54
C PRO A 286 22.80 -25.83 0.44
N SER A 287 22.03 -25.55 -0.62
CA SER A 287 21.36 -24.27 -0.88
C SER A 287 19.87 -24.47 -1.12
N PHE A 288 19.11 -23.39 -1.27
CA PHE A 288 17.66 -23.42 -1.46
C PHE A 288 17.22 -22.37 -2.49
N ASP A 289 16.02 -22.53 -3.06
CA ASP A 289 15.47 -21.50 -3.97
C ASP A 289 14.89 -20.32 -3.18
N PRO A 290 15.46 -19.11 -3.27
CA PRO A 290 14.98 -17.93 -2.57
C PRO A 290 13.61 -17.43 -3.05
N ASN A 291 13.17 -17.83 -4.25
CA ASN A 291 11.84 -17.48 -4.76
C ASN A 291 10.72 -18.03 -3.88
N LEU A 292 10.93 -19.14 -3.19
CA LEU A 292 9.95 -19.72 -2.27
C LEU A 292 9.58 -18.73 -1.14
N PHE A 293 10.54 -17.93 -0.68
CA PHE A 293 10.30 -16.93 0.37
C PHE A 293 9.65 -15.65 -0.17
N SER A 294 9.94 -15.31 -1.44
CA SER A 294 9.37 -14.13 -2.09
C SER A 294 7.85 -14.22 -2.29
N HIS A 295 7.31 -15.42 -2.43
CA HIS A 295 5.86 -15.65 -2.60
C HIS A 295 5.13 -15.93 -1.28
N GLY A 296 5.85 -15.98 -0.16
CA GLY A 296 5.34 -16.36 1.15
C GLY A 296 5.26 -17.87 1.31
N ILE A 297 6.02 -18.40 2.26
CA ILE A 297 5.93 -19.83 2.64
C ILE A 297 4.58 -20.00 3.34
N SER A 298 3.73 -20.85 2.79
CA SER A 298 2.59 -21.40 3.51
C SER A 298 3.12 -22.51 4.40
N ASN A 299 3.18 -22.26 5.72
CA ASN A 299 3.41 -23.34 6.70
C ASN A 299 2.27 -24.34 6.68
#